data_f26378ee9ec2f2376cfa412983dbfd26
#
_entry.id   f26378ee9ec2f2376cfa412983dbfd26
#
_cell.length_a   1.000
_cell.length_b   1.000
_cell.length_c   1.000
_cell.angle_alpha   90.00
_cell.angle_beta   90.00
_cell.angle_gamma   90.00
#
_symmetry.space_group_name_H-M   'P 1'
#
loop_
_entity.id
_entity.type
_entity.pdbx_description
1 polymer ?
#
loop_
_entity_poly.entity_id
_entity_poly.type
_entity_poly.pdbx_seq_one_letter_code
_entity_poly.pdbx_strand_id
1 'polypeptide(L)'
;LIMAAFEYRALDGRGKEKKGILEADTAKQIRQILRDQKLTPLEVVPAAQSDKQVKGQKTSLLGGLFKPTISTSDLALITRQLATLIQSALPVEGAVMAVAEQCEKPRLKRMLMSVRSKVVEGYTLADGMSEFPHVFDDLYRAMVAAGEKSGHLDLSLIHISEPTRHAQ
;
A
#
# COMPACT_ATOMS: atom_id res chain seq x y z
N LEU A 1 10.82 -11.37 14.03
CA LEU A 1 9.38 -11.45 13.78
C LEU A 1 9.06 -10.66 12.53
N ILE A 2 8.77 -11.36 11.44
CA ILE A 2 8.43 -10.75 10.16
C ILE A 2 6.91 -10.61 10.10
N MET A 3 6.39 -9.39 10.25
CA MET A 3 4.98 -9.10 10.04
C MET A 3 4.73 -8.82 8.56
N ALA A 4 3.84 -9.56 7.93
CA ALA A 4 3.43 -9.37 6.56
C ALA A 4 1.97 -8.89 6.50
N ALA A 5 1.64 -8.06 5.51
CA ALA A 5 0.27 -7.66 5.24
C ALA A 5 -0.45 -8.75 4.44
N PHE A 6 -1.63 -9.15 4.90
CA PHE A 6 -2.49 -10.12 4.23
C PHE A 6 -3.84 -9.48 3.91
N GLU A 7 -4.31 -9.71 2.70
CA GLU A 7 -5.67 -9.40 2.31
C GLU A 7 -6.58 -10.59 2.65
N TYR A 8 -7.72 -10.31 3.25
CA TYR A 8 -8.68 -11.35 3.59
C TYR A 8 -10.07 -11.06 3.03
N ARG A 9 -10.78 -12.14 2.75
CA ARG A 9 -12.22 -12.15 2.50
C ARG A 9 -12.85 -13.08 3.53
N ALA A 10 -13.87 -12.60 4.21
CA ALA A 10 -14.54 -13.35 5.25
C ALA A 10 -16.05 -13.08 5.23
N LEU A 11 -16.83 -14.03 5.75
CA LEU A 11 -18.27 -13.88 5.93
C LEU A 11 -18.57 -13.53 7.38
N ASP A 12 -19.47 -12.59 7.58
CA ASP A 12 -20.02 -12.33 8.91
C ASP A 12 -21.13 -13.31 9.28
N GLY A 13 -21.64 -13.24 10.51
CA GLY A 13 -22.71 -14.11 11.00
C GLY A 13 -24.04 -13.99 10.24
N ARG A 14 -24.16 -13.02 9.35
CA ARG A 14 -25.33 -12.78 8.50
C ARG A 14 -25.11 -13.24 7.06
N GLY A 15 -23.95 -13.83 6.77
CA GLY A 15 -23.58 -14.26 5.41
C GLY A 15 -23.11 -13.14 4.50
N LYS A 16 -22.84 -11.93 5.03
CA LYS A 16 -22.35 -10.80 4.26
C LYS A 16 -20.82 -10.88 4.18
N GLU A 17 -20.29 -10.71 2.96
CA GLU A 17 -18.86 -10.70 2.72
C GLU A 17 -18.21 -9.42 3.25
N LYS A 18 -17.15 -9.58 4.01
CA LYS A 18 -16.26 -8.51 4.45
C LYS A 18 -14.88 -8.73 3.90
N LYS A 19 -14.25 -7.65 3.44
CA LYS A 19 -12.88 -7.61 2.93
C LYS A 19 -12.07 -6.65 3.79
N GLY A 20 -10.80 -6.96 3.95
CA GLY A 20 -9.90 -6.10 4.69
C GLY A 20 -8.46 -6.55 4.58
N ILE A 21 -7.59 -5.86 5.31
CA ILE A 21 -6.17 -6.14 5.36
C ILE A 21 -5.77 -6.23 6.83
N LEU A 22 -5.04 -7.30 7.17
CA LEU A 22 -4.47 -7.50 8.50
C LEU A 22 -2.99 -7.82 8.37
N GLU A 23 -2.22 -7.42 9.37
CA GLU A 23 -0.81 -7.78 9.49
C GLU A 23 -0.62 -8.90 10.50
N ALA A 24 0.13 -9.91 10.12
CA ALA A 24 0.53 -11.00 11.00
C ALA A 24 1.76 -11.71 10.42
N ASP A 25 2.37 -12.59 11.22
CA ASP A 25 3.52 -13.36 10.77
C ASP A 25 3.13 -14.42 9.73
N THR A 26 1.92 -14.98 9.83
CA THR A 26 1.45 -16.05 8.96
C THR A 26 -0.02 -15.89 8.61
N ALA A 27 -0.45 -16.48 7.49
CA ALA A 27 -1.86 -16.55 7.10
C ALA A 27 -2.72 -17.29 8.14
N LYS A 28 -2.13 -18.27 8.86
CA LYS A 28 -2.80 -19.00 9.93
C LYS A 28 -3.21 -18.06 11.08
N GLN A 29 -2.36 -17.13 11.46
CA GLN A 29 -2.69 -16.12 12.46
C GLN A 29 -3.83 -15.22 12.02
N ILE A 30 -3.86 -14.83 10.76
CA ILE A 30 -4.96 -14.04 10.19
C ILE A 30 -6.29 -14.79 10.30
N ARG A 31 -6.30 -16.07 9.96
CA ARG A 31 -7.50 -16.92 10.11
C ARG A 31 -7.96 -17.02 11.55
N GLN A 32 -7.02 -17.12 12.48
CA GLN A 32 -7.34 -17.17 13.92
C GLN A 32 -7.95 -15.84 14.38
N ILE A 33 -7.38 -14.71 14.00
CA ILE A 33 -7.90 -13.37 14.33
C ILE A 33 -9.32 -13.20 13.77
N LEU A 34 -9.57 -13.64 12.54
CA LEU A 34 -10.89 -13.56 11.92
C LEU A 34 -11.93 -14.41 12.66
N ARG A 35 -11.54 -15.61 13.10
CA ARG A 35 -12.43 -16.48 13.91
C ARG A 35 -12.74 -15.85 15.27
N ASP A 36 -11.78 -15.23 15.91
CA ASP A 36 -11.96 -14.52 17.18
C ASP A 36 -12.94 -13.33 17.03
N GLN A 37 -13.01 -12.75 15.85
CA GLN A 37 -13.97 -11.71 15.49
C GLN A 37 -15.32 -12.25 15.00
N LYS A 38 -15.54 -13.55 15.10
CA LYS A 38 -16.73 -14.26 14.60
C LYS A 38 -16.93 -14.14 13.08
N LEU A 39 -15.85 -14.00 12.35
CA LEU A 39 -15.83 -13.98 10.90
C LEU A 39 -15.34 -15.34 10.37
N THR A 40 -16.01 -15.84 9.33
CA THR A 40 -15.60 -17.08 8.66
C THR A 40 -14.64 -16.72 7.52
N PRO A 41 -13.35 -17.07 7.63
CA PRO A 41 -12.40 -16.75 6.58
C PRO A 41 -12.70 -17.55 5.30
N LEU A 42 -12.85 -16.88 4.18
CA LEU A 42 -13.00 -17.49 2.86
C LEU A 42 -11.66 -17.58 2.15
N GLU A 43 -10.90 -16.50 2.18
CA GLU A 43 -9.63 -16.41 1.50
C GLU A 43 -8.69 -15.49 2.28
N VAL A 44 -7.44 -15.89 2.40
CA VAL A 44 -6.36 -15.10 2.99
C VAL A 44 -5.15 -15.22 2.08
N VAL A 45 -4.71 -14.10 1.49
CA VAL A 45 -3.58 -14.06 0.56
C VAL A 45 -2.62 -12.95 0.97
N PRO A 46 -1.30 -13.12 0.74
CA PRO A 46 -0.36 -12.03 0.92
C PRO A 46 -0.73 -10.84 0.02
N ALA A 47 -0.74 -9.62 0.56
CA ALA A 47 -1.15 -8.42 -0.17
C ALA A 47 -0.32 -8.19 -1.45
N ALA A 48 0.98 -8.53 -1.42
CA ALA A 48 1.85 -8.42 -2.59
C ALA A 48 1.51 -9.44 -3.71
N GLN A 49 0.90 -10.56 -3.36
CA GLN A 49 0.50 -11.59 -4.34
C GLN A 49 -0.90 -11.35 -4.92
N SER A 50 -1.74 -10.63 -4.19
CA SER A 50 -3.10 -10.31 -4.64
C SER A 50 -3.11 -9.56 -5.98
N ASP A 51 -2.15 -8.67 -6.20
CA ASP A 51 -2.02 -7.95 -7.47
C ASP A 51 -1.48 -8.83 -8.62
N LYS A 52 -0.82 -9.97 -8.30
CA LYS A 52 -0.30 -10.90 -9.31
C LYS A 52 -1.31 -11.98 -9.73
N GLN A 53 -2.20 -12.38 -8.84
CA GLN A 53 -3.18 -13.43 -9.13
C GLN A 53 -4.38 -12.95 -9.99
N VAL A 54 -4.63 -11.65 -10.03
CA VAL A 54 -5.67 -11.09 -10.91
C VAL A 54 -5.32 -11.25 -12.41
N LYS A 55 -4.05 -11.57 -12.73
CA LYS A 55 -3.62 -11.84 -14.11
C LYS A 55 -3.95 -13.26 -14.63
N GLY A 56 -4.45 -14.15 -13.80
CA GLY A 56 -4.62 -15.58 -14.15
C GLY A 56 -6.06 -16.04 -14.38
N GLN A 57 -7.05 -15.27 -14.06
CA GLN A 57 -8.44 -15.63 -14.33
C GLN A 57 -8.97 -14.88 -15.55
N LYS A 58 -9.33 -15.67 -16.54
CA LYS A 58 -10.07 -15.26 -17.74
C LYS A 58 -11.30 -14.43 -17.34
N THR A 59 -11.13 -13.15 -17.26
CA THR A 59 -12.26 -12.24 -17.22
C THR A 59 -12.41 -11.61 -18.59
N SER A 60 -13.63 -11.70 -19.06
CA SER A 60 -14.16 -11.16 -20.29
C SER A 60 -13.35 -9.99 -20.89
N LEU A 61 -13.20 -10.01 -22.18
CA LEU A 61 -12.55 -9.03 -23.05
C LEU A 61 -12.92 -7.55 -22.80
N LEU A 62 -13.88 -7.26 -21.93
CA LEU A 62 -14.32 -5.93 -21.54
C LEU A 62 -13.70 -5.43 -20.22
N GLY A 63 -13.14 -6.31 -19.40
CA GLY A 63 -12.49 -5.94 -18.12
C GLY A 63 -11.07 -5.41 -18.28
N GLY A 64 -10.43 -5.56 -19.44
CA GLY A 64 -9.06 -5.11 -19.68
C GLY A 64 -8.91 -3.61 -19.96
N LEU A 65 -10.03 -2.91 -20.24
CA LEU A 65 -10.03 -1.47 -20.57
C LEU A 65 -10.14 -0.56 -19.32
N PHE A 66 -10.50 -1.13 -18.18
CA PHE A 66 -10.67 -0.39 -16.93
C PHE A 66 -9.85 -1.04 -15.81
N LYS A 67 -8.52 -1.07 -15.95
CA LYS A 67 -7.68 -1.20 -14.75
C LYS A 67 -7.86 0.09 -13.98
N PRO A 68 -8.42 0.06 -12.74
CA PRO A 68 -8.48 1.25 -11.92
C PRO A 68 -7.04 1.66 -11.60
N THR A 69 -6.52 2.58 -12.39
CA THR A 69 -5.26 3.25 -12.11
C THR A 69 -5.48 4.20 -10.94
N ILE A 70 -4.51 4.28 -10.05
CA ILE A 70 -4.51 5.29 -9.01
C ILE A 70 -4.39 6.65 -9.72
N SER A 71 -5.26 7.57 -9.37
CA SER A 71 -5.24 8.89 -9.98
C SER A 71 -3.99 9.67 -9.57
N THR A 72 -3.53 10.56 -10.44
CA THR A 72 -2.39 11.45 -10.14
C THR A 72 -2.65 12.30 -8.91
N SER A 73 -3.90 12.72 -8.69
CA SER A 73 -4.31 13.49 -7.51
C SER A 73 -4.23 12.66 -6.22
N ASP A 74 -4.60 11.39 -6.25
CA ASP A 74 -4.47 10.51 -5.10
C ASP A 74 -3.01 10.30 -4.73
N LEU A 75 -2.15 10.07 -5.72
CA LEU A 75 -0.72 9.90 -5.51
C LEU A 75 -0.08 11.18 -4.95
N ALA A 76 -0.43 12.35 -5.48
CA ALA A 76 0.05 13.62 -4.98
C ALA A 76 -0.38 13.86 -3.52
N LEU A 77 -1.62 13.52 -3.18
CA LEU A 77 -2.13 13.65 -1.81
C LEU A 77 -1.38 12.74 -0.83
N ILE A 78 -1.20 11.47 -1.20
CA ILE A 78 -0.44 10.49 -0.40
C ILE A 78 1.00 11.00 -0.18
N THR A 79 1.66 11.44 -1.24
CA THR A 79 3.03 11.94 -1.19
C THR A 79 3.16 13.15 -0.26
N ARG A 80 2.22 14.09 -0.33
CA ARG A 80 2.18 15.26 0.55
C ARG A 80 1.95 14.89 2.00
N GLN A 81 1.03 13.97 2.27
CA GLN A 81 0.76 13.49 3.63
C GLN A 81 1.98 12.79 4.22
N LEU A 82 2.66 11.94 3.45
CA LEU A 82 3.91 11.29 3.88
C LEU A 82 4.98 12.34 4.20
N ALA A 83 5.17 13.31 3.33
CA ALA A 83 6.14 14.39 3.54
C ALA A 83 5.89 15.14 4.86
N THR A 84 4.64 15.52 5.10
CA THR A 84 4.24 16.25 6.31
C THR A 84 4.51 15.45 7.57
N LEU A 85 4.17 14.16 7.58
CA LEU A 85 4.37 13.28 8.74
C LEU A 85 5.86 13.02 9.00
N ILE A 86 6.65 12.84 7.96
CA ILE A 86 8.10 12.62 8.08
C ILE A 86 8.78 13.91 8.57
N GLN A 87 8.34 15.09 8.12
CA GLN A 87 8.81 16.38 8.65
C GLN A 87 8.54 16.53 10.15
N SER A 88 7.45 15.94 10.63
CA SER A 88 7.10 15.93 12.05
C SER A 88 7.91 14.93 12.86
N ALA A 89 9.00 14.39 12.28
CA ALA A 89 9.88 13.39 12.88
C ALA A 89 9.21 12.03 13.16
N LEU A 90 8.10 11.73 12.48
CA LEU A 90 7.48 10.42 12.55
C LEU A 90 8.34 9.41 11.75
N PRO A 91 8.61 8.20 12.30
CA PRO A 91 9.29 7.16 11.53
C PRO A 91 8.57 6.84 10.22
N VAL A 92 9.31 6.42 9.20
CA VAL A 92 8.76 6.14 7.86
C VAL A 92 7.62 5.13 7.93
N GLU A 93 7.80 4.04 8.67
CA GLU A 93 6.78 3.01 8.86
C GLU A 93 5.50 3.55 9.51
N GLY A 94 5.65 4.41 10.50
CA GLY A 94 4.53 5.08 11.17
C GLY A 94 3.82 6.07 10.26
N ALA A 95 4.56 6.80 9.44
CA ALA A 95 4.02 7.73 8.45
C ALA A 95 3.19 6.98 7.40
N VAL A 96 3.72 5.90 6.85
CA VAL A 96 2.99 5.06 5.86
C VAL A 96 1.73 4.48 6.47
N MET A 97 1.79 3.98 7.70
CA MET A 97 0.63 3.45 8.41
C MET A 97 -0.46 4.51 8.61
N ALA A 98 -0.08 5.70 9.06
CA ALA A 98 -1.02 6.81 9.28
C ALA A 98 -1.72 7.22 7.98
N VAL A 99 -1.00 7.29 6.88
CA VAL A 99 -1.58 7.60 5.57
C VAL A 99 -2.51 6.48 5.11
N ALA A 100 -2.12 5.22 5.31
CA ALA A 100 -2.96 4.06 4.97
C ALA A 100 -4.28 4.08 5.74
N GLU A 101 -4.26 4.39 7.01
CA GLU A 101 -5.46 4.49 7.85
C GLU A 101 -6.43 5.57 7.39
N GLN A 102 -5.91 6.66 6.82
CA GLN A 102 -6.72 7.76 6.31
C GLN A 102 -7.25 7.50 4.89
N CYS A 103 -6.76 6.49 4.21
CA CYS A 103 -7.20 6.15 2.85
C CYS A 103 -8.59 5.53 2.86
N GLU A 104 -9.51 6.14 2.14
CA GLU A 104 -10.86 5.62 1.94
C GLU A 104 -10.91 4.51 0.87
N LYS A 105 -9.98 4.56 -0.10
CA LYS A 105 -9.93 3.60 -1.20
C LYS A 105 -9.18 2.32 -0.76
N PRO A 106 -9.85 1.15 -0.74
CA PRO A 106 -9.24 -0.10 -0.27
C PRO A 106 -7.97 -0.48 -1.02
N ARG A 107 -7.91 -0.20 -2.31
CA ARG A 107 -6.75 -0.49 -3.15
C ARG A 107 -5.51 0.31 -2.73
N LEU A 108 -5.67 1.59 -2.44
CA LEU A 108 -4.58 2.44 -1.95
C LEU A 108 -4.11 2.00 -0.57
N LYS A 109 -5.03 1.71 0.32
CA LYS A 109 -4.72 1.19 1.65
C LYS A 109 -3.91 -0.10 1.58
N ARG A 110 -4.33 -1.06 0.75
CA ARG A 110 -3.64 -2.32 0.53
C ARG A 110 -2.21 -2.12 0.02
N MET A 111 -2.05 -1.23 -0.95
CA MET A 111 -0.74 -0.89 -1.51
C MET A 111 0.18 -0.30 -0.43
N LEU A 112 -0.29 0.67 0.33
CA LEU A 112 0.48 1.31 1.40
C LEU A 112 0.84 0.34 2.52
N MET A 113 -0.06 -0.56 2.89
CA MET A 113 0.22 -1.60 3.88
C MET A 113 1.29 -2.58 3.38
N SER A 114 1.30 -2.91 2.10
CA SER A 114 2.35 -3.72 1.49
C SER A 114 3.71 -3.02 1.50
N VAL A 115 3.74 -1.74 1.15
CA VAL A 115 4.96 -0.92 1.23
C VAL A 115 5.47 -0.86 2.68
N ARG A 116 4.59 -0.62 3.63
CA ARG A 116 4.93 -0.61 5.06
C ARG A 116 5.55 -1.92 5.51
N SER A 117 4.99 -3.06 5.12
CA SER A 117 5.52 -4.38 5.48
C SER A 117 6.98 -4.53 5.05
N LYS A 118 7.34 -4.05 3.86
CA LYS A 118 8.73 -4.06 3.39
C LYS A 118 9.64 -3.18 4.24
N VAL A 119 9.19 -1.99 4.60
CA VAL A 119 9.96 -1.09 5.45
C VAL A 119 10.21 -1.70 6.84
N VAL A 120 9.19 -2.33 7.42
CA VAL A 120 9.30 -3.04 8.72
C VAL A 120 10.28 -4.21 8.65
N GLU A 121 10.37 -4.91 7.51
CA GLU A 121 11.34 -5.97 7.27
C GLU A 121 12.79 -5.46 7.12
N GLY A 122 13.01 -4.16 7.04
CA GLY A 122 14.31 -3.53 6.92
C GLY A 122 14.67 -3.05 5.51
N TYR A 123 13.76 -3.16 4.55
CA TYR A 123 13.96 -2.60 3.22
C TYR A 123 13.73 -1.09 3.21
N THR A 124 14.22 -0.43 2.18
CA THR A 124 13.97 1.01 2.01
C THR A 124 12.55 1.27 1.55
N LEU A 125 12.08 2.51 1.72
CA LEU A 125 10.79 2.94 1.19
C LEU A 125 10.74 2.80 -0.35
N ALA A 126 11.85 3.17 -1.03
CA ALA A 126 11.97 3.00 -2.47
C ALA A 126 11.85 1.54 -2.90
N ASP A 127 12.44 0.61 -2.13
CA ASP A 127 12.32 -0.84 -2.40
C ASP A 127 10.87 -1.31 -2.26
N GLY A 128 10.17 -0.88 -1.23
CA GLY A 128 8.75 -1.18 -1.04
C GLY A 128 7.90 -0.65 -2.20
N MET A 129 8.17 0.56 -2.66
CA MET A 129 7.48 1.19 -3.78
C MET A 129 7.79 0.50 -5.13
N SER A 130 8.94 -0.16 -5.25
CA SER A 130 9.33 -0.85 -6.50
C SER A 130 8.45 -2.04 -6.84
N GLU A 131 7.68 -2.54 -5.89
CA GLU A 131 6.68 -3.59 -6.14
C GLU A 131 5.44 -3.08 -6.89
N PHE A 132 5.26 -1.77 -6.95
CA PHE A 132 4.13 -1.10 -7.60
C PHE A 132 4.62 -0.12 -8.68
N PRO A 133 5.30 -0.60 -9.74
CA PRO A 133 5.89 0.27 -10.76
C PRO A 133 4.85 1.05 -11.59
N HIS A 134 3.63 0.55 -11.63
CA HIS A 134 2.51 1.22 -12.31
C HIS A 134 1.96 2.44 -11.52
N VAL A 135 2.30 2.55 -10.24
CA VAL A 135 1.90 3.67 -9.37
C VAL A 135 3.09 4.61 -9.16
N PHE A 136 4.23 4.04 -8.76
CA PHE A 136 5.46 4.76 -8.50
C PHE A 136 6.43 4.52 -9.65
N ASP A 137 6.54 5.48 -10.56
CA ASP A 137 7.42 5.37 -11.72
C ASP A 137 8.91 5.41 -11.34
N ASP A 138 9.79 5.21 -12.31
CA ASP A 138 11.22 5.15 -12.07
C ASP A 138 11.77 6.45 -11.49
N LEU A 139 11.29 7.60 -11.97
CA LEU A 139 11.70 8.91 -11.46
C LEU A 139 11.27 9.10 -10.01
N TYR A 140 10.03 8.75 -9.69
CA TYR A 140 9.50 8.84 -8.33
C TYR A 140 10.37 8.02 -7.36
N ARG A 141 10.62 6.77 -7.69
CA ARG A 141 11.42 5.85 -6.86
C ARG A 141 12.88 6.31 -6.73
N ALA A 142 13.46 6.84 -7.80
CA ALA A 142 14.82 7.38 -7.76
C ALA A 142 14.93 8.59 -6.83
N MET A 143 13.96 9.48 -6.83
CA MET A 143 13.92 10.63 -5.94
C MET A 143 13.72 10.21 -4.47
N VAL A 144 12.86 9.24 -4.21
CA VAL A 144 12.69 8.67 -2.86
C VAL A 144 13.99 8.03 -2.37
N ALA A 145 14.64 7.21 -3.20
CA ALA A 145 15.91 6.58 -2.86
C ALA A 145 17.01 7.61 -2.56
N ALA A 146 17.10 8.67 -3.34
CA ALA A 146 18.05 9.75 -3.12
C ALA A 146 17.77 10.47 -1.77
N GLY A 147 16.50 10.71 -1.47
CA GLY A 147 16.08 11.31 -0.20
C GLY A 147 16.41 10.43 1.01
N GLU A 148 16.22 9.13 0.89
CA GLU A 148 16.58 8.17 1.95
C GLU A 148 18.09 8.13 2.21
N LYS A 149 18.89 8.13 1.15
CA LYS A 149 20.36 8.13 1.26
C LYS A 149 20.91 9.41 1.86
N SER A 150 20.32 10.56 1.53
CA SER A 150 20.79 11.87 2.00
C SER A 150 20.25 12.24 3.39
N GLY A 151 19.27 11.49 3.91
CA GLY A 151 18.58 11.83 5.15
C GLY A 151 17.55 12.96 5.00
N HIS A 152 17.18 13.32 3.78
CA HIS A 152 16.24 14.42 3.47
C HIS A 152 15.04 13.88 2.68
N LEU A 153 14.45 12.77 3.14
CA LEU A 153 13.31 12.13 2.50
C LEU A 153 12.09 13.07 2.44
N ASP A 154 11.87 13.84 3.49
CA ASP A 154 10.80 14.84 3.57
C ASP A 154 10.89 15.86 2.43
N LEU A 155 12.08 16.39 2.17
CA LEU A 155 12.30 17.35 1.09
C LEU A 155 12.11 16.72 -0.29
N SER A 156 12.55 15.49 -0.48
CA SER A 156 12.34 14.76 -1.72
C SER A 156 10.86 14.55 -2.01
N LEU A 157 10.08 14.15 -1.02
CA LEU A 157 8.64 13.95 -1.14
C LEU A 157 7.90 15.25 -1.42
N ILE A 158 8.27 16.35 -0.77
CA ILE A 158 7.69 17.67 -1.05
C ILE A 158 7.94 18.05 -2.51
N HIS A 159 9.17 17.88 -2.97
CA HIS A 159 9.55 18.21 -4.34
C HIS A 159 8.77 17.38 -5.38
N ILE A 160 8.55 16.09 -5.11
CA ILE A 160 7.73 15.21 -5.96
C ILE A 160 6.27 15.66 -5.96
N SER A 161 5.73 16.08 -4.81
CA SER A 161 4.32 16.44 -4.66
C SER A 161 3.96 17.80 -5.27
N GLU A 162 4.94 18.67 -5.45
CA GLU A 162 4.71 19.96 -6.10
C GLU A 162 4.53 19.75 -7.61
N PRO A 163 3.33 20.06 -8.17
CA PRO A 163 3.21 20.08 -9.62
C PRO A 163 4.17 21.11 -10.17
N THR A 164 4.99 20.71 -11.11
CA THR A 164 5.92 21.59 -11.81
C THR A 164 5.17 22.80 -12.34
N ARG A 165 5.32 23.95 -11.66
CA ARG A 165 4.77 25.24 -12.11
C ARG A 165 5.47 25.80 -13.35
N HIS A 166 6.32 25.00 -13.99
CA HIS A 166 7.13 25.41 -15.14
C HIS A 166 6.83 24.61 -16.40
N ALA A 167 5.53 24.36 -16.67
CA ALA A 167 5.08 23.94 -17.99
C ALA A 167 4.18 25.05 -18.56
N GLN A 168 4.81 26.18 -18.90
CA GLN A 168 4.27 27.16 -19.85
C GLN A 168 5.30 27.38 -20.93
#